data_ed0aca7f9eeacf941b3655b69adb5f43
#
_entry.id   ed0aca7f9eeacf941b3655b69adb5f43
#
_cell.length_a   1.000
_cell.length_b   1.000
_cell.length_c   1.000
_cell.angle_alpha   90.00
_cell.angle_beta   90.00
_cell.angle_gamma   90.00
#
_symmetry.space_group_name_H-M   'P 1'
#
loop_
_entity.id
_entity.type
_entity.pdbx_description
1 polymer ?
#
loop_
_entity_poly.entity_id
_entity_poly.type
_entity_poly.pdbx_seq_one_letter_code
_entity_poly.pdbx_strand_id
1 'polypeptide(L)'
;YVMLVQQYTGGAAYGSEAFQKLMTEAKKYIGMPYVFGGSTPQTSFDCSGFICWVYTQSGVCNLPRMTAYGIYLRCTPISASQAQPGDLVFFANTYACDEPISHIGIYVGNGKMLHCGNPIGYADLSNSYWKSHMYGFARPK
;
A
#
# COMPACT_ATOMS: atom_id res chain seq x y z
N TYR A 1 0.39 -14.85 -19.33
CA TYR A 1 0.31 -13.77 -18.33
C TYR A 1 -0.39 -14.22 -17.06
N VAL A 2 -1.56 -14.82 -17.19
CA VAL A 2 -2.29 -15.31 -16.02
C VAL A 2 -1.46 -16.30 -15.22
N MET A 3 -0.75 -17.18 -15.89
CA MET A 3 0.12 -18.14 -15.24
C MET A 3 1.25 -17.46 -14.49
N LEU A 4 1.83 -16.41 -15.06
CA LEU A 4 2.88 -15.67 -14.38
C LEU A 4 2.36 -15.02 -13.09
N VAL A 5 1.16 -14.46 -13.14
CA VAL A 5 0.55 -13.88 -11.96
C VAL A 5 0.35 -14.94 -10.88
N GLN A 6 -0.13 -16.11 -11.24
CA GLN A 6 -0.34 -17.20 -10.30
C GLN A 6 0.96 -17.69 -9.68
N GLN A 7 2.00 -17.83 -10.49
CA GLN A 7 3.30 -18.23 -9.99
C GLN A 7 3.90 -17.21 -9.03
N TYR A 8 3.51 -15.99 -9.22
CA TYR A 8 4.08 -14.88 -8.51
C TYR A 8 3.54 -14.69 -7.12
N THR A 9 2.41 -15.23 -6.86
CA THR A 9 1.70 -14.84 -5.68
C THR A 9 2.26 -15.42 -4.42
N GLY A 10 3.12 -16.39 -4.45
CA GLY A 10 3.66 -16.93 -3.21
C GLY A 10 2.65 -16.98 -2.08
N GLY A 11 1.76 -16.08 -2.02
CA GLY A 11 0.64 -16.06 -1.10
C GLY A 11 -0.62 -15.80 -1.89
N ALA A 12 -1.74 -16.17 -1.36
CA ALA A 12 -3.03 -16.12 -2.06
C ALA A 12 -3.44 -14.71 -2.48
N ALA A 13 -2.83 -13.69 -1.94
CA ALA A 13 -3.34 -12.32 -2.03
C ALA A 13 -3.05 -11.62 -3.37
N TYR A 14 -2.16 -12.13 -4.21
CA TYR A 14 -1.55 -11.31 -5.25
C TYR A 14 -1.72 -11.78 -6.68
N GLY A 15 -2.76 -12.50 -6.99
CA GLY A 15 -3.17 -12.77 -8.36
C GLY A 15 -3.89 -11.54 -8.93
N SER A 16 -4.08 -11.51 -10.26
CA SER A 16 -4.75 -10.39 -10.91
C SER A 16 -6.17 -10.19 -10.38
N GLU A 17 -6.85 -11.27 -10.01
CA GLU A 17 -8.19 -11.19 -9.43
C GLU A 17 -8.16 -10.52 -8.06
N ALA A 18 -7.21 -10.89 -7.21
CA ALA A 18 -7.05 -10.26 -5.90
C ALA A 18 -6.71 -8.78 -6.05
N PHE A 19 -5.84 -8.44 -6.98
CA PHE A 19 -5.50 -7.05 -7.24
C PHE A 19 -6.72 -6.26 -7.71
N GLN A 20 -7.55 -6.84 -8.56
CA GLN A 20 -8.75 -6.15 -9.02
C GLN A 20 -9.73 -5.91 -7.88
N LYS A 21 -9.89 -6.88 -6.99
CA LYS A 21 -10.73 -6.68 -5.79
C LYS A 21 -10.19 -5.55 -4.92
N LEU A 22 -8.88 -5.54 -4.72
CA LEU A 22 -8.22 -4.50 -3.93
C LEU A 22 -8.48 -3.13 -4.53
N MET A 23 -8.28 -2.99 -5.84
CA MET A 23 -8.44 -1.70 -6.51
C MET A 23 -9.89 -1.26 -6.58
N THR A 24 -10.83 -2.20 -6.71
CA THR A 24 -12.24 -1.87 -6.68
C THR A 24 -12.61 -1.18 -5.36
N GLU A 25 -12.06 -1.68 -4.26
CA GLU A 25 -12.27 -1.04 -2.95
C GLU A 25 -11.50 0.27 -2.84
N ALA A 26 -10.22 0.26 -3.18
CA ALA A 26 -9.35 1.42 -2.99
C ALA A 26 -9.80 2.63 -3.81
N LYS A 27 -10.25 2.42 -5.03
CA LYS A 27 -10.66 3.51 -5.92
C LYS A 27 -11.86 4.28 -5.43
N LYS A 28 -12.68 3.70 -4.54
CA LYS A 28 -13.82 4.40 -3.97
C LYS A 28 -13.42 5.66 -3.22
N TYR A 29 -12.19 5.73 -2.75
CA TYR A 29 -11.74 6.77 -1.84
C TYR A 29 -10.80 7.79 -2.48
N ILE A 30 -10.49 7.64 -3.77
CA ILE A 30 -9.65 8.61 -4.48
C ILE A 30 -10.28 9.99 -4.37
N GLY A 31 -9.48 10.98 -4.00
CA GLY A 31 -9.93 12.36 -3.82
C GLY A 31 -10.25 12.72 -2.39
N MET A 32 -10.33 11.77 -1.47
CA MET A 32 -10.59 12.07 -0.06
C MET A 32 -9.35 12.67 0.60
N PRO A 33 -9.55 13.58 1.58
CA PRO A 33 -8.43 14.26 2.23
C PRO A 33 -7.67 13.35 3.17
N TYR A 34 -6.40 13.70 3.42
CA TYR A 34 -5.60 13.05 4.46
C TYR A 34 -6.08 13.55 5.83
N VAL A 35 -6.33 12.63 6.75
CA VAL A 35 -6.70 12.96 8.13
C VAL A 35 -5.85 12.11 9.06
N PHE A 36 -4.95 12.74 9.81
CA PHE A 36 -4.07 12.04 10.73
C PHE A 36 -4.88 11.22 11.73
N GLY A 37 -4.53 9.94 11.86
CA GLY A 37 -5.27 9.01 12.72
C GLY A 37 -6.55 8.46 12.11
N GLY A 38 -6.93 8.92 10.91
CA GLY A 38 -8.14 8.45 10.25
C GLY A 38 -8.02 7.01 9.77
N SER A 39 -9.12 6.25 9.90
CA SER A 39 -9.09 4.82 9.59
C SER A 39 -10.40 4.29 9.00
N THR A 40 -11.37 5.15 8.74
CA THR A 40 -12.68 4.75 8.18
C THR A 40 -13.12 5.75 7.12
N PRO A 41 -14.04 5.37 6.21
CA PRO A 41 -14.58 6.33 5.24
C PRO A 41 -15.26 7.54 5.88
N GLN A 42 -15.83 7.38 7.09
CA GLN A 42 -16.51 8.46 7.79
C GLN A 42 -15.53 9.50 8.32
N THR A 43 -14.34 9.07 8.73
CA THR A 43 -13.30 9.97 9.25
C THR A 43 -12.31 10.41 8.18
N SER A 44 -12.35 9.80 7.00
CA SER A 44 -11.25 9.74 6.06
C SER A 44 -10.06 8.99 6.66
N PHE A 45 -8.90 9.03 6.03
CA PHE A 45 -7.80 8.11 6.34
C PHE A 45 -6.47 8.83 6.48
N ASP A 46 -5.58 8.24 7.27
CA ASP A 46 -4.15 8.50 7.11
C ASP A 46 -3.54 7.39 6.22
N CYS A 47 -2.21 7.40 6.05
CA CYS A 47 -1.58 6.50 5.10
C CYS A 47 -1.80 5.02 5.43
N SER A 48 -1.59 4.64 6.67
CA SER A 48 -1.75 3.26 7.10
C SER A 48 -3.22 2.88 7.30
N GLY A 49 -4.04 3.85 7.72
CA GLY A 49 -5.48 3.63 7.86
C GLY A 49 -6.13 3.25 6.54
N PHE A 50 -5.75 3.93 5.47
CA PHE A 50 -6.21 3.61 4.13
C PHE A 50 -5.84 2.17 3.73
N ILE A 51 -4.59 1.80 3.94
CA ILE A 51 -4.11 0.45 3.60
C ILE A 51 -4.86 -0.63 4.41
N CYS A 52 -4.94 -0.44 5.72
CA CYS A 52 -5.64 -1.41 6.57
C CYS A 52 -7.09 -1.59 6.13
N TRP A 53 -7.77 -0.49 5.83
CA TRP A 53 -9.17 -0.54 5.42
C TRP A 53 -9.34 -1.28 4.08
N VAL A 54 -8.58 -0.87 3.04
CA VAL A 54 -8.84 -1.41 1.70
C VAL A 54 -8.44 -2.88 1.60
N TYR A 55 -7.35 -3.30 2.24
CA TYR A 55 -6.97 -4.71 2.22
C TYR A 55 -7.99 -5.57 2.95
N THR A 56 -8.46 -5.10 4.09
CA THR A 56 -9.44 -5.84 4.89
C THR A 56 -10.81 -5.89 4.22
N GLN A 57 -11.32 -4.74 3.76
CA GLN A 57 -12.64 -4.68 3.15
C GLN A 57 -12.73 -5.39 1.81
N SER A 58 -11.66 -5.40 1.06
CA SER A 58 -11.62 -6.14 -0.21
C SER A 58 -11.53 -7.65 0.00
N GLY A 59 -11.22 -8.09 1.20
CA GLY A 59 -11.03 -9.50 1.50
C GLY A 59 -9.67 -10.05 1.06
N VAL A 60 -8.78 -9.20 0.58
CA VAL A 60 -7.47 -9.65 0.08
C VAL A 60 -6.56 -10.06 1.23
N CYS A 61 -6.56 -9.30 2.29
CA CYS A 61 -5.73 -9.59 3.46
C CYS A 61 -6.30 -8.91 4.69
N ASN A 62 -6.39 -9.64 5.80
CA ASN A 62 -6.89 -9.05 7.04
C ASN A 62 -5.77 -8.24 7.71
N LEU A 63 -5.88 -6.91 7.61
CA LEU A 63 -4.94 -5.99 8.23
C LEU A 63 -5.69 -5.13 9.27
N PRO A 64 -5.68 -5.51 10.54
CA PRO A 64 -6.28 -4.65 11.56
C PRO A 64 -5.51 -3.34 11.68
N ARG A 65 -6.16 -2.33 12.25
CA ARG A 65 -5.58 -0.98 12.34
C ARG A 65 -4.21 -1.02 13.01
N MET A 66 -3.20 -0.51 12.30
CA MET A 66 -1.84 -0.41 12.80
C MET A 66 -1.11 0.67 12.00
N THR A 67 0.10 1.02 12.43
CA THR A 67 0.94 1.98 11.73
C THR A 67 1.55 1.35 10.48
N ALA A 68 2.15 2.20 9.61
CA ALA A 68 2.85 1.70 8.44
C ALA A 68 3.96 0.72 8.82
N TYR A 69 4.71 1.01 9.88
CA TYR A 69 5.74 0.10 10.36
C TYR A 69 5.14 -1.21 10.88
N GLY A 70 4.01 -1.14 11.58
CA GLY A 70 3.31 -2.33 12.03
C GLY A 70 2.90 -3.22 10.87
N ILE A 71 2.42 -2.63 9.78
CA ILE A 71 2.08 -3.39 8.57
C ILE A 71 3.34 -4.04 7.99
N TYR A 72 4.44 -3.28 7.92
CA TYR A 72 5.69 -3.81 7.38
C TYR A 72 6.14 -5.06 8.13
N LEU A 73 6.00 -5.07 9.45
CA LEU A 73 6.40 -6.21 10.27
C LEU A 73 5.55 -7.47 10.02
N ARG A 74 4.40 -7.31 9.38
CA ARG A 74 3.53 -8.43 8.99
C ARG A 74 3.72 -8.82 7.52
N CYS A 75 4.74 -8.28 6.88
CA CYS A 75 5.00 -8.51 5.46
C CYS A 75 6.31 -9.26 5.28
N THR A 76 6.47 -9.84 4.10
CA THR A 76 7.74 -10.39 3.66
C THR A 76 8.42 -9.37 2.74
N PRO A 77 9.60 -8.85 3.10
CA PRO A 77 10.31 -7.92 2.23
C PRO A 77 10.63 -8.58 0.89
N ILE A 78 10.51 -7.80 -0.18
CA ILE A 78 10.86 -8.26 -1.53
C ILE A 78 11.70 -7.17 -2.20
N SER A 79 12.45 -7.55 -3.23
CA SER A 79 13.22 -6.59 -4.00
C SER A 79 12.31 -5.77 -4.91
N ALA A 80 12.77 -4.58 -5.28
CA ALA A 80 12.02 -3.73 -6.21
C ALA A 80 11.75 -4.44 -7.54
N SER A 81 12.70 -5.25 -8.00
CA SER A 81 12.55 -5.98 -9.27
C SER A 81 11.50 -7.08 -9.20
N GLN A 82 11.15 -7.53 -8.00
CA GLN A 82 10.14 -8.56 -7.79
C GLN A 82 8.76 -7.99 -7.43
N ALA A 83 8.67 -6.69 -7.27
CA ALA A 83 7.42 -6.06 -6.86
C ALA A 83 6.34 -6.23 -7.92
N GLN A 84 5.15 -6.58 -7.47
CA GLN A 84 3.98 -6.81 -8.31
C GLN A 84 2.83 -5.93 -7.86
N PRO A 85 1.90 -5.60 -8.76
CA PRO A 85 0.69 -4.89 -8.36
C PRO A 85 0.01 -5.59 -7.17
N GLY A 86 -0.29 -4.82 -6.14
CA GLY A 86 -0.85 -5.35 -4.89
C GLY A 86 0.16 -5.48 -3.78
N ASP A 87 1.45 -5.45 -4.09
CA ASP A 87 2.49 -5.33 -3.07
C ASP A 87 2.47 -3.95 -2.46
N LEU A 88 3.13 -3.78 -1.34
CA LEU A 88 3.20 -2.52 -0.63
C LEU A 88 4.57 -1.88 -0.79
N VAL A 89 4.58 -0.56 -0.89
CA VAL A 89 5.81 0.23 -0.94
C VAL A 89 5.85 1.12 0.30
N PHE A 90 7.04 1.19 0.91
CA PHE A 90 7.23 1.82 2.21
C PHE A 90 8.27 2.92 2.13
N PHE A 91 8.08 3.96 2.93
CA PHE A 91 8.94 5.14 2.93
C PHE A 91 9.32 5.53 4.34
N ALA A 92 10.46 6.18 4.47
CA ALA A 92 10.99 6.67 5.73
C ALA A 92 11.14 8.18 5.68
N ASN A 93 11.06 8.80 6.84
CA ASN A 93 11.35 10.24 7.02
C ASN A 93 10.44 11.15 6.21
N THR A 94 9.21 10.73 5.93
CA THR A 94 8.24 11.60 5.28
C THR A 94 7.60 12.57 6.26
N TYR A 95 7.65 12.24 7.55
CA TYR A 95 7.36 13.17 8.63
C TYR A 95 8.06 12.66 9.88
N ALA A 96 8.17 13.51 10.91
CA ALA A 96 8.84 13.14 12.15
C ALA A 96 8.03 12.10 12.92
N CYS A 97 8.62 10.93 13.18
CA CYS A 97 8.02 9.88 13.99
C CYS A 97 9.13 9.01 14.56
N ASP A 98 8.77 8.22 15.57
CA ASP A 98 9.75 7.37 16.28
C ASP A 98 10.02 6.06 15.55
N GLU A 99 9.26 5.74 14.52
CA GLU A 99 9.38 4.47 13.81
C GLU A 99 10.20 4.62 12.54
N PRO A 100 10.87 3.55 12.09
CA PRO A 100 11.72 3.63 10.89
C PRO A 100 10.94 3.84 9.59
N ILE A 101 9.64 3.54 9.58
CA ILE A 101 8.78 3.72 8.41
C ILE A 101 7.68 4.70 8.76
N SER A 102 7.48 5.71 7.92
CA SER A 102 6.51 6.76 8.17
C SER A 102 5.37 6.79 7.15
N HIS A 103 5.50 6.14 5.99
CA HIS A 103 4.49 6.20 4.94
C HIS A 103 4.43 4.89 4.15
N ILE A 104 3.29 4.65 3.51
CA ILE A 104 3.02 3.39 2.82
C ILE A 104 2.07 3.66 1.65
N GLY A 105 2.24 2.89 0.56
CA GLY A 105 1.34 2.93 -0.58
C GLY A 105 1.14 1.57 -1.18
N ILE A 106 0.13 1.45 -2.04
CA ILE A 106 -0.12 0.23 -2.81
C ILE A 106 0.64 0.35 -4.13
N TYR A 107 1.55 -0.57 -4.40
CA TYR A 107 2.19 -0.60 -5.72
C TYR A 107 1.16 -1.05 -6.76
N VAL A 108 0.98 -0.26 -7.80
CA VAL A 108 -0.02 -0.56 -8.83
C VAL A 108 0.60 -0.94 -10.17
N GLY A 109 1.92 -1.07 -10.21
CA GLY A 109 2.64 -1.39 -11.44
C GLY A 109 3.11 -0.15 -12.16
N ASN A 110 3.96 -0.33 -13.15
CA ASN A 110 4.48 0.73 -14.00
C ASN A 110 5.13 1.88 -13.23
N GLY A 111 5.74 1.56 -12.08
CA GLY A 111 6.43 2.57 -11.29
C GLY A 111 5.52 3.54 -10.55
N LYS A 112 4.27 3.15 -10.29
CA LYS A 112 3.28 4.01 -9.64
C LYS A 112 2.72 3.36 -8.40
N MET A 113 2.22 4.19 -7.48
CA MET A 113 1.51 3.74 -6.30
C MET A 113 0.18 4.48 -6.15
N LEU A 114 -0.77 3.83 -5.48
CA LEU A 114 -1.97 4.49 -4.97
C LEU A 114 -1.80 4.62 -3.47
N HIS A 115 -1.90 5.83 -2.95
CA HIS A 115 -1.62 6.07 -1.53
C HIS A 115 -2.50 7.17 -0.96
N CYS A 116 -2.55 7.22 0.37
CA CYS A 116 -3.23 8.32 1.05
C CYS A 116 -2.24 9.48 1.18
N GLY A 117 -2.16 10.25 0.11
CA GLY A 117 -1.58 11.59 0.15
C GLY A 117 -2.68 12.57 0.56
N ASN A 118 -2.59 13.78 0.12
CA ASN A 118 -3.63 14.77 0.38
C ASN A 118 -3.95 15.48 -0.93
N PRO A 119 -4.89 14.94 -1.71
CA PRO A 119 -5.82 13.84 -1.41
C PRO A 119 -5.27 12.44 -1.75
N ILE A 120 -6.06 11.42 -1.43
CA ILE A 120 -5.78 10.05 -1.87
C ILE A 120 -5.71 10.04 -3.40
N GLY A 121 -4.64 9.44 -3.94
CA GLY A 121 -4.46 9.39 -5.38
C GLY A 121 -3.19 8.64 -5.76
N TYR A 122 -2.90 8.68 -7.04
CA TYR A 122 -1.72 8.02 -7.60
C TYR A 122 -0.50 8.92 -7.49
N ALA A 123 0.67 8.31 -7.34
CA ALA A 123 1.94 9.01 -7.36
C ALA A 123 2.95 8.18 -8.16
N ASP A 124 3.90 8.89 -8.79
CA ASP A 124 4.94 8.28 -9.59
C ASP A 124 6.16 8.04 -8.70
N LEU A 125 6.60 6.79 -8.62
CA LEU A 125 7.74 6.42 -7.78
C LEU A 125 9.07 6.92 -8.32
N SER A 126 9.11 7.38 -9.57
CA SER A 126 10.31 8.02 -10.13
C SER A 126 10.49 9.47 -9.68
N ASN A 127 9.48 10.05 -9.05
CA ASN A 127 9.57 11.38 -8.46
C ASN A 127 10.70 11.41 -7.44
N SER A 128 11.51 12.48 -7.45
CA SER A 128 12.70 12.56 -6.61
C SER A 128 12.39 12.49 -5.11
N TYR A 129 11.24 13.06 -4.69
CA TYR A 129 10.85 12.99 -3.29
C TYR A 129 10.65 11.53 -2.86
N TRP A 130 9.84 10.77 -3.62
CA TRP A 130 9.58 9.37 -3.27
C TRP A 130 10.82 8.51 -3.36
N LYS A 131 11.67 8.75 -4.38
CA LYS A 131 12.92 8.00 -4.50
C LYS A 131 13.84 8.24 -3.30
N SER A 132 13.94 9.47 -2.84
CA SER A 132 14.84 9.79 -1.73
C SER A 132 14.33 9.28 -0.38
N HIS A 133 13.03 9.02 -0.26
CA HIS A 133 12.43 8.49 0.96
C HIS A 133 12.12 7.00 0.91
N MET A 134 12.41 6.34 -0.19
CA MET A 134 12.09 4.92 -0.37
C MET A 134 12.77 4.06 0.69
N TYR A 135 11.96 3.26 1.39
CA TYR A 135 12.47 2.26 2.33
C TYR A 135 12.55 0.89 1.66
N GLY A 136 11.52 0.48 0.97
CA GLY A 136 11.50 -0.79 0.26
C GLY A 136 10.09 -1.27 -0.06
N PHE A 137 10.03 -2.45 -0.64
CA PHE A 137 8.79 -3.14 -0.99
C PHE A 137 8.60 -4.35 -0.10
N ALA A 138 7.36 -4.70 0.19
CA ALA A 138 7.06 -5.91 0.93
C ALA A 138 5.68 -6.44 0.55
N ARG A 139 5.46 -7.72 0.79
CA ARG A 139 4.22 -8.42 0.45
C ARG A 139 3.59 -8.93 1.73
N PRO A 140 2.32 -8.61 2.04
CA PRO A 140 1.66 -9.15 3.22
C PRO A 140 1.65 -10.67 3.20
N LYS A 141 1.85 -11.27 4.35
CA LYS A 141 1.87 -12.73 4.47
C LYS A 141 0.48 -13.31 4.43
#